data_1e076677818a3d197a44047b0e473dfd
#
_entry.id   1e076677818a3d197a44047b0e473dfd
#
_cell.length_a   1.000
_cell.length_b   1.000
_cell.length_c   1.000
_cell.angle_alpha   90.00
_cell.angle_beta   90.00
_cell.angle_gamma   90.00
#
_symmetry.space_group_name_H-M   'P 1'
#
loop_
_entity.id
_entity.type
_entity.pdbx_description
1 polymer ?
#
loop_
_entity_poly.entity_id
_entity_poly.type
_entity_poly.pdbx_seq_one_letter_code
_entity_poly.pdbx_strand_id
1 'polypeptide(L)'
;MKFNQTEYIKEYQKKNYKMYQFRVKKENKKLIKFLDTINNRNEYIINLLENKLKPKKSIYTIKQIKDIIMPILSKYSINEVYLFGSYARGDADENSDIDIFCESGTIKSYISLGKLEDELMDKLNKKVDVIFNNALLDIEFEKEMKKDLIKLC
;
A
#
# COMPACT_ATOMS: atom_id res chain seq x y z
N MET A 1 -23.80 8.16 43.19
CA MET A 1 -24.31 7.59 41.92
C MET A 1 -23.51 6.33 41.62
N LYS A 2 -24.20 5.18 41.45
CA LYS A 2 -23.50 3.95 41.01
C LYS A 2 -23.28 4.04 39.51
N PHE A 3 -22.06 3.89 39.07
CA PHE A 3 -21.68 3.84 37.64
C PHE A 3 -22.38 2.63 36.98
N ASN A 4 -23.22 2.88 35.98
CA ASN A 4 -23.90 1.85 35.21
C ASN A 4 -23.09 1.52 33.96
N GLN A 5 -22.25 0.52 34.05
CA GLN A 5 -21.38 0.09 32.94
C GLN A 5 -22.16 -0.31 31.67
N THR A 6 -23.33 -0.91 31.84
CA THR A 6 -24.16 -1.36 30.69
C THR A 6 -24.71 -0.18 29.90
N GLU A 7 -25.12 0.88 30.59
CA GLU A 7 -25.67 2.10 29.96
C GLU A 7 -24.57 2.89 29.27
N TYR A 8 -23.40 3.01 29.90
CA TYR A 8 -22.21 3.63 29.30
C TYR A 8 -21.79 2.91 27.99
N ILE A 9 -21.74 1.57 27.99
CA ILE A 9 -21.39 0.80 26.79
C ILE A 9 -22.39 1.02 25.67
N LYS A 10 -23.69 1.05 25.97
CA LYS A 10 -24.74 1.31 24.97
C LYS A 10 -24.62 2.71 24.35
N GLU A 11 -24.39 3.72 25.17
CA GLU A 11 -24.20 5.09 24.69
C GLU A 11 -22.93 5.24 23.85
N TYR A 12 -21.82 4.65 24.31
CA TYR A 12 -20.58 4.62 23.56
C TYR A 12 -20.74 3.96 22.18
N GLN A 13 -21.40 2.81 22.13
CA GLN A 13 -21.69 2.10 20.88
C GLN A 13 -22.57 2.94 19.96
N LYS A 14 -23.63 3.54 20.48
CA LYS A 14 -24.55 4.40 19.71
C LYS A 14 -23.83 5.63 19.13
N LYS A 15 -22.88 6.19 19.86
CA LYS A 15 -22.14 7.39 19.44
C LYS A 15 -21.06 7.08 18.40
N ASN A 16 -20.38 5.94 18.53
CA ASN A 16 -19.16 5.65 17.76
C ASN A 16 -19.33 4.61 16.66
N TYR A 17 -20.46 3.87 16.66
CA TYR A 17 -20.69 2.80 15.69
C TYR A 17 -22.05 2.91 15.03
N LYS A 18 -22.08 2.67 13.72
CA LYS A 18 -23.34 2.48 12.98
C LYS A 18 -23.50 1.00 12.70
N MET A 19 -24.61 0.43 13.18
CA MET A 19 -24.89 -0.99 12.97
C MET A 19 -25.49 -1.22 11.59
N TYR A 20 -24.96 -2.20 10.87
CA TYR A 20 -25.50 -2.75 9.64
C TYR A 20 -25.83 -4.23 9.84
N GLN A 21 -26.99 -4.66 9.36
CA GLN A 21 -27.41 -6.07 9.43
C GLN A 21 -27.66 -6.61 8.03
N PHE A 22 -27.24 -7.84 7.80
CA PHE A 22 -27.56 -8.54 6.57
C PHE A 22 -28.20 -9.89 6.87
N ARG A 23 -29.00 -10.37 5.93
CA ARG A 23 -29.67 -11.67 6.04
C ARG A 23 -29.30 -12.53 4.84
N VAL A 24 -28.96 -13.78 5.09
CA VAL A 24 -28.66 -14.75 4.04
C VAL A 24 -29.89 -15.63 3.81
N LYS A 25 -30.29 -15.80 2.56
CA LYS A 25 -31.38 -16.72 2.21
C LYS A 25 -30.99 -18.16 2.58
N LYS A 26 -31.91 -18.88 3.19
CA LYS A 26 -31.69 -20.28 3.63
C LYS A 26 -31.30 -21.23 2.51
N GLU A 27 -31.70 -20.93 1.27
CA GLU A 27 -31.35 -21.68 0.07
C GLU A 27 -29.85 -21.59 -0.28
N ASN A 28 -29.17 -20.54 0.13
CA ASN A 28 -27.74 -20.36 -0.13
C ASN A 28 -26.88 -21.14 0.87
N LYS A 29 -27.01 -22.47 0.82
CA LYS A 29 -26.33 -23.41 1.74
C LYS A 29 -24.80 -23.27 1.68
N LYS A 30 -24.23 -22.96 0.51
CA LYS A 30 -22.76 -22.79 0.36
C LYS A 30 -22.27 -21.58 1.14
N LEU A 31 -22.94 -20.45 1.02
CA LEU A 31 -22.57 -19.22 1.74
C LEU A 31 -22.77 -19.37 3.25
N ILE A 32 -23.86 -20.01 3.68
CA ILE A 32 -24.13 -20.25 5.10
C ILE A 32 -23.01 -21.12 5.68
N LYS A 33 -22.71 -22.25 5.05
CA LYS A 33 -21.62 -23.15 5.50
C LYS A 33 -20.27 -22.43 5.57
N PHE A 34 -19.97 -21.59 4.59
CA PHE A 34 -18.74 -20.79 4.59
C PHE A 34 -18.71 -19.79 5.76
N LEU A 35 -19.80 -19.03 5.96
CA LEU A 35 -19.90 -18.07 7.06
C LEU A 35 -19.79 -18.74 8.44
N ASP A 36 -20.28 -19.99 8.57
CA ASP A 36 -20.20 -20.75 9.81
C ASP A 36 -18.77 -21.20 10.16
N THR A 37 -17.85 -21.23 9.19
CA THR A 37 -16.43 -21.51 9.44
C THR A 37 -15.64 -20.30 9.95
N ILE A 38 -16.23 -19.09 9.88
CA ILE A 38 -15.54 -17.85 10.26
C ILE A 38 -15.80 -17.50 11.71
N ASN A 39 -14.76 -17.42 12.52
CA ASN A 39 -14.87 -17.10 13.95
C ASN A 39 -15.36 -15.68 14.20
N ASN A 40 -14.81 -14.68 13.51
CA ASN A 40 -15.23 -13.27 13.61
C ASN A 40 -15.81 -12.80 12.28
N ARG A 41 -17.09 -13.07 12.04
CA ARG A 41 -17.79 -12.74 10.79
C ARG A 41 -17.84 -11.23 10.53
N ASN A 42 -17.98 -10.42 11.59
CA ASN A 42 -18.06 -8.98 11.45
C ASN A 42 -16.76 -8.40 10.93
N GLU A 43 -15.66 -8.75 11.54
CA GLU A 43 -14.32 -8.32 11.12
C GLU A 43 -14.00 -8.80 9.70
N TYR A 44 -14.31 -10.05 9.39
CA TYR A 44 -14.13 -10.59 8.04
C TYR A 44 -14.88 -9.78 6.98
N ILE A 45 -16.16 -9.46 7.25
CA ILE A 45 -16.98 -8.68 6.32
C ILE A 45 -16.48 -7.24 6.21
N ILE A 46 -16.10 -6.61 7.31
CA ILE A 46 -15.52 -5.26 7.31
C ILE A 46 -14.27 -5.24 6.44
N ASN A 47 -13.33 -6.16 6.66
CA ASN A 47 -12.11 -6.26 5.87
C ASN A 47 -12.39 -6.47 4.36
N LEU A 48 -13.39 -7.28 4.01
CA LEU A 48 -13.80 -7.46 2.61
C LEU A 48 -14.33 -6.16 2.00
N LEU A 49 -15.16 -5.43 2.74
CA LEU A 49 -15.73 -4.16 2.27
C LEU A 49 -14.67 -3.07 2.18
N GLU A 50 -13.78 -2.97 3.15
CA GLU A 50 -12.66 -2.02 3.14
C GLU A 50 -11.72 -2.30 1.96
N ASN A 51 -11.41 -3.57 1.69
CA ASN A 51 -10.64 -3.95 0.51
C ASN A 51 -11.34 -3.60 -0.82
N LYS A 52 -12.67 -3.60 -0.86
CA LYS A 52 -13.44 -3.15 -2.02
C LYS A 52 -13.49 -1.63 -2.18
N LEU A 53 -13.37 -0.90 -1.08
CA LEU A 53 -13.32 0.57 -1.07
C LEU A 53 -11.92 1.12 -1.36
N LYS A 54 -10.87 0.29 -1.20
CA LYS A 54 -9.52 0.69 -1.63
C LYS A 54 -9.56 0.99 -3.12
N PRO A 55 -8.99 2.10 -3.56
CA PRO A 55 -8.88 2.38 -4.98
C PRO A 55 -8.20 1.19 -5.66
N LYS A 56 -8.72 0.78 -6.82
CA LYS A 56 -8.07 -0.29 -7.60
C LYS A 56 -6.62 0.11 -7.85
N LYS A 57 -5.70 -0.84 -7.65
CA LYS A 57 -4.31 -0.64 -8.06
C LYS A 57 -4.31 -0.36 -9.56
N SER A 58 -3.96 0.87 -9.94
CA SER A 58 -3.87 1.27 -11.35
C SER A 58 -2.50 0.96 -11.90
N ILE A 59 -2.43 0.65 -13.18
CA ILE A 59 -1.17 0.63 -13.90
C ILE A 59 -0.84 2.07 -14.25
N TYR A 60 0.26 2.57 -13.74
CA TYR A 60 0.73 3.93 -14.00
C TYR A 60 1.57 3.99 -15.26
N THR A 61 1.49 5.08 -15.99
CA THR A 61 2.52 5.42 -16.97
C THR A 61 3.76 5.97 -16.26
N ILE A 62 4.93 5.87 -16.89
CA ILE A 62 6.18 6.42 -16.34
C ILE A 62 6.04 7.92 -16.02
N LYS A 63 5.33 8.66 -16.87
CA LYS A 63 5.04 10.08 -16.64
C LYS A 63 4.24 10.31 -15.38
N GLN A 64 3.18 9.52 -15.15
CA GLN A 64 2.36 9.63 -13.93
C GLN A 64 3.17 9.29 -12.68
N ILE A 65 3.99 8.25 -12.73
CA ILE A 65 4.90 7.90 -11.62
C ILE A 65 5.79 9.11 -11.33
N LYS A 66 6.48 9.64 -12.34
CA LYS A 66 7.36 10.82 -12.20
C LYS A 66 6.63 11.99 -11.55
N ASP A 67 5.46 12.38 -12.08
CA ASP A 67 4.70 13.53 -11.61
C ASP A 67 4.28 13.39 -10.13
N ILE A 68 4.02 12.15 -9.68
CA ILE A 68 3.63 11.86 -8.28
C ILE A 68 4.83 11.83 -7.34
N ILE A 69 5.94 11.17 -7.73
CA ILE A 69 7.05 10.92 -6.82
C ILE A 69 8.01 12.10 -6.69
N MET A 70 8.18 12.90 -7.74
CA MET A 70 9.18 13.99 -7.74
C MET A 70 8.96 15.02 -6.63
N PRO A 71 7.73 15.49 -6.34
CA PRO A 71 7.50 16.40 -5.22
C PRO A 71 7.85 15.80 -3.85
N ILE A 72 7.72 14.48 -3.71
CA ILE A 72 8.06 13.77 -2.47
C ILE A 72 9.58 13.66 -2.34
N LEU A 73 10.25 13.13 -3.38
CA LEU A 73 11.70 12.93 -3.39
C LEU A 73 12.48 14.22 -3.16
N SER A 74 11.98 15.34 -3.67
CA SER A 74 12.58 16.68 -3.47
C SER A 74 12.65 17.07 -2.00
N LYS A 75 11.70 16.68 -1.14
CA LYS A 75 11.73 16.91 0.31
C LYS A 75 12.91 16.21 1.00
N TYR A 76 13.38 15.12 0.42
CA TYR A 76 14.49 14.31 0.90
C TYR A 76 15.82 14.66 0.21
N SER A 77 15.83 15.76 -0.57
CA SER A 77 17.01 16.19 -1.37
C SER A 77 17.52 15.10 -2.31
N ILE A 78 16.61 14.32 -2.87
CA ILE A 78 16.91 13.27 -3.86
C ILE A 78 16.66 13.88 -5.24
N ASN A 79 17.71 14.00 -6.05
CA ASN A 79 17.68 14.72 -7.31
C ASN A 79 17.96 13.83 -8.53
N GLU A 80 18.52 12.65 -8.31
CA GLU A 80 18.89 11.73 -9.37
C GLU A 80 18.22 10.38 -9.13
N VAL A 81 17.19 10.11 -9.95
CA VAL A 81 16.23 9.05 -9.74
C VAL A 81 15.96 8.29 -11.02
N TYR A 82 15.96 6.99 -10.92
CA TYR A 82 15.69 6.06 -12.00
C TYR A 82 14.57 5.11 -11.61
N LEU A 83 13.75 4.73 -12.58
CA LEU A 83 12.80 3.64 -12.50
C LEU A 83 13.45 2.39 -13.08
N PHE A 84 13.21 1.23 -12.46
CA PHE A 84 13.65 -0.06 -12.97
C PHE A 84 12.57 -1.13 -12.82
N GLY A 85 12.89 -2.38 -13.14
CA GLY A 85 11.95 -3.47 -13.02
C GLY A 85 10.79 -3.44 -14.03
N SER A 86 9.63 -3.98 -13.66
CA SER A 86 8.52 -4.21 -14.57
C SER A 86 7.97 -2.94 -15.21
N TYR A 87 7.90 -1.85 -14.46
CA TYR A 87 7.47 -0.56 -15.01
C TYR A 87 8.43 0.02 -16.04
N ALA A 88 9.72 -0.16 -15.83
CA ALA A 88 10.73 0.29 -16.78
C ALA A 88 10.73 -0.56 -18.05
N ARG A 89 10.53 -1.88 -17.92
CA ARG A 89 10.45 -2.79 -19.06
C ARG A 89 9.13 -2.69 -19.84
N GLY A 90 8.07 -2.11 -19.21
CA GLY A 90 6.74 -1.99 -19.83
C GLY A 90 5.88 -3.23 -19.70
N ASP A 91 6.24 -4.18 -18.83
CA ASP A 91 5.49 -5.41 -18.54
C ASP A 91 4.76 -5.37 -17.18
N ALA A 92 4.65 -4.18 -16.57
CA ALA A 92 3.93 -3.98 -15.32
C ALA A 92 2.43 -4.30 -15.43
N ASP A 93 1.90 -4.93 -14.39
CA ASP A 93 0.47 -5.21 -14.22
C ASP A 93 -0.13 -4.50 -12.98
N GLU A 94 -1.40 -4.80 -12.66
CA GLU A 94 -2.09 -4.23 -11.50
C GLU A 94 -1.42 -4.60 -10.15
N ASN A 95 -0.67 -5.70 -10.09
CA ASN A 95 0.00 -6.19 -8.88
C ASN A 95 1.48 -5.83 -8.83
N SER A 96 2.03 -5.32 -9.92
CA SER A 96 3.44 -4.93 -9.99
C SER A 96 3.77 -3.84 -8.98
N ASP A 97 4.91 -4.00 -8.30
CA ASP A 97 5.50 -2.99 -7.43
C ASP A 97 6.18 -1.91 -8.29
N ILE A 98 6.50 -0.78 -7.69
CA ILE A 98 7.24 0.30 -8.34
C ILE A 98 8.65 0.33 -7.76
N ASP A 99 9.63 0.05 -8.59
CA ASP A 99 11.04 -0.07 -8.19
C ASP A 99 11.79 1.21 -8.57
N ILE A 100 12.38 1.89 -7.56
CA ILE A 100 13.05 3.18 -7.72
C ILE A 100 14.51 3.05 -7.27
N PHE A 101 15.43 3.49 -8.12
CA PHE A 101 16.83 3.62 -7.79
C PHE A 101 17.21 5.09 -7.67
N CYS A 102 17.81 5.46 -6.52
CA CYS A 102 18.28 6.80 -6.22
C CYS A 102 19.80 6.83 -6.23
N GLU A 103 20.40 7.53 -7.17
CA GLU A 103 21.85 7.65 -7.30
C GLU A 103 22.44 8.69 -6.35
N SER A 104 21.65 9.75 -6.08
CA SER A 104 22.06 10.79 -5.14
C SER A 104 20.93 11.11 -4.15
N GLY A 105 21.30 11.41 -2.91
CA GLY A 105 20.36 11.81 -1.88
C GLY A 105 20.92 11.60 -0.47
N THR A 106 20.35 12.29 0.49
CA THR A 106 20.78 12.24 1.90
C THR A 106 19.73 11.52 2.75
N ILE A 107 19.57 10.23 2.56
CA ILE A 107 18.85 9.42 3.56
C ILE A 107 19.83 9.01 4.64
N LYS A 108 19.67 9.63 5.83
CA LYS A 108 20.60 9.47 6.96
C LYS A 108 20.33 8.21 7.81
N SER A 109 19.21 7.51 7.60
CA SER A 109 18.84 6.34 8.39
C SER A 109 17.78 5.47 7.71
N TYR A 110 17.74 4.19 8.06
CA TYR A 110 16.68 3.26 7.65
C TYR A 110 15.27 3.74 8.05
N ILE A 111 15.15 4.48 9.17
CA ILE A 111 13.87 5.07 9.59
C ILE A 111 13.42 6.14 8.59
N SER A 112 14.33 6.92 8.05
CA SER A 112 14.01 7.94 7.04
C SER A 112 13.65 7.30 5.70
N LEU A 113 14.31 6.19 5.36
CA LEU A 113 13.98 5.39 4.18
C LEU A 113 12.56 4.82 4.28
N GLY A 114 12.21 4.17 5.40
CA GLY A 114 10.87 3.64 5.62
C GLY A 114 9.79 4.72 5.54
N LYS A 115 10.03 5.91 6.08
CA LYS A 115 9.09 7.05 5.95
C LYS A 115 8.91 7.50 4.50
N LEU A 116 9.99 7.51 3.72
CA LEU A 116 9.92 7.84 2.30
C LEU A 116 9.08 6.79 1.54
N GLU A 117 9.36 5.51 1.78
CA GLU A 117 8.62 4.41 1.16
C GLU A 117 7.13 4.46 1.53
N ASP A 118 6.80 4.69 2.82
CA ASP A 118 5.41 4.84 3.27
C ASP A 118 4.72 6.02 2.57
N GLU A 119 5.38 7.19 2.46
CA GLU A 119 4.80 8.37 1.78
C GLU A 119 4.58 8.10 0.29
N LEU A 120 5.49 7.40 -0.37
CA LEU A 120 5.36 7.00 -1.78
C LEU A 120 4.24 5.96 -1.96
N MET A 121 4.19 4.95 -1.10
CA MET A 121 3.14 3.91 -1.13
C MET A 121 1.75 4.50 -0.92
N ASP A 122 1.60 5.44 0.01
CA ASP A 122 0.33 6.13 0.26
C ASP A 122 -0.15 6.92 -0.97
N LYS A 123 0.77 7.59 -1.67
CA LYS A 123 0.43 8.39 -2.86
C LYS A 123 0.16 7.55 -4.09
N LEU A 124 0.91 6.48 -4.27
CA LEU A 124 0.79 5.60 -5.44
C LEU A 124 -0.22 4.46 -5.23
N ASN A 125 -0.63 4.22 -3.98
CA ASN A 125 -1.45 3.07 -3.60
C ASN A 125 -0.89 1.74 -4.15
N LYS A 126 0.42 1.64 -4.20
CA LYS A 126 1.19 0.49 -4.63
C LYS A 126 2.39 0.30 -3.71
N LYS A 127 2.90 -0.92 -3.64
CA LYS A 127 4.19 -1.16 -3.01
C LYS A 127 5.28 -0.42 -3.81
N VAL A 128 6.19 0.22 -3.10
CA VAL A 128 7.33 0.94 -3.66
C VAL A 128 8.58 0.46 -2.97
N ASP A 129 9.54 0.01 -3.72
CA ASP A 129 10.86 -0.36 -3.23
C ASP A 129 11.87 0.71 -3.65
N VAL A 130 12.57 1.29 -2.66
CA VAL A 130 13.56 2.36 -2.92
C VAL A 130 14.96 1.86 -2.60
N ILE A 131 15.81 1.86 -3.60
CA ILE A 131 17.21 1.47 -3.49
C ILE A 131 18.13 2.68 -3.68
N PHE A 132 19.12 2.82 -2.83
CA PHE A 132 20.16 3.84 -2.94
C PHE A 132 21.48 3.26 -3.43
N ASN A 133 22.25 4.06 -4.13
CA ASN A 133 23.55 3.68 -4.69
C ASN A 133 24.56 3.17 -3.64
N ASN A 134 24.39 3.54 -2.37
CA ASN A 134 25.22 3.06 -1.25
C ASN A 134 24.69 1.77 -0.60
N ALA A 135 23.63 1.18 -1.12
CA ALA A 135 23.14 -0.11 -0.63
C ALA A 135 24.12 -1.23 -1.00
N LEU A 136 24.32 -2.16 -0.07
CA LEU A 136 25.07 -3.39 -0.35
C LEU A 136 24.18 -4.31 -1.20
N LEU A 137 24.29 -4.17 -2.50
CA LEU A 137 23.54 -4.99 -3.47
C LEU A 137 24.39 -6.21 -3.87
N ASP A 138 23.71 -7.30 -4.17
CA ASP A 138 24.31 -8.42 -4.86
C ASP A 138 24.76 -7.99 -6.26
N ILE A 139 25.95 -8.44 -6.69
CA ILE A 139 26.56 -8.02 -7.97
C ILE A 139 25.67 -8.40 -9.16
N GLU A 140 25.02 -9.54 -9.09
CA GLU A 140 24.13 -10.02 -10.17
C GLU A 140 22.86 -9.21 -10.23
N PHE A 141 22.27 -8.90 -9.07
CA PHE A 141 21.10 -8.00 -8.98
C PHE A 141 21.41 -6.60 -9.50
N GLU A 142 22.53 -6.00 -9.10
CA GLU A 142 22.96 -4.68 -9.59
C GLU A 142 23.12 -4.66 -11.11
N LYS A 143 23.70 -5.71 -11.67
CA LYS A 143 23.88 -5.85 -13.12
C LYS A 143 22.55 -5.97 -13.86
N GLU A 144 21.59 -6.73 -13.31
CA GLU A 144 20.26 -6.87 -13.90
C GLU A 144 19.47 -5.55 -13.80
N MET A 145 19.46 -4.91 -12.63
CA MET A 145 18.82 -3.63 -12.40
C MET A 145 19.30 -2.55 -13.39
N LYS A 146 20.63 -2.48 -13.62
CA LYS A 146 21.23 -1.48 -14.52
C LYS A 146 20.86 -1.64 -16.00
N LYS A 147 20.31 -2.79 -16.41
CA LYS A 147 19.86 -2.98 -17.80
C LYS A 147 18.59 -2.21 -18.13
N ASP A 148 17.72 -2.01 -17.14
CA ASP A 148 16.36 -1.51 -17.33
C ASP A 148 16.17 -0.08 -16.78
N LEU A 149 17.26 0.62 -16.38
CA LEU A 149 17.16 1.95 -15.78
C LEU A 149 16.55 2.98 -16.73
N ILE A 150 15.46 3.59 -16.33
CA ILE A 150 14.87 4.75 -17.00
C ILE A 150 15.05 5.97 -16.12
N LYS A 151 15.80 6.96 -16.57
CA LYS A 151 16.01 8.21 -15.83
C LYS A 151 14.72 8.99 -15.71
N LEU A 152 14.33 9.34 -14.48
CA LEU A 152 13.17 10.17 -14.18
C LEU A 152 13.56 11.65 -14.00
N CYS A 153 14.74 11.90 -13.45
CA CYS A 153 15.33 13.24 -13.35
C CYS A 153 16.86 13.14 -13.22
#